data_591e46b43d6943979e5a3ccb349f5e17
#
_entry.id   591e46b43d6943979e5a3ccb349f5e17
#
_cell.length_a   1.000
_cell.length_b   1.000
_cell.length_c   1.000
_cell.angle_alpha   90.00
_cell.angle_beta   90.00
_cell.angle_gamma   90.00
#
_symmetry.space_group_name_H-M   'P 1'
#
loop_
_entity.id
_entity.type
_entity.pdbx_description
1 polymer ?
#
loop_
_entity_poly.entity_id
_entity_poly.type
_entity_poly.pdbx_seq_one_letter_code
_entity_poly.pdbx_strand_id
1 'polypeptide(L)'
;FVAAIYRNVRVLDTGARGSTNTFVQNKVGDVLIAWENEALLSLKEFGKDYEIVVPSVSILAEVKVAIVDKNVDKKGTRELAKAFLDQLYSPEAQKIFARNFYRPGKPEHVDPADLKAFPKVKLVKIDDVFGGWAKAQPTHFDNGGIFDKIYSKD
;
A
#
# COMPACT_ATOMS: atom_id res chain seq x y z
N PHE A 1 1.01 -6.75 -21.83
CA PHE A 1 0.80 -7.55 -20.62
C PHE A 1 -0.14 -6.84 -19.64
N VAL A 2 0.21 -5.66 -19.10
CA VAL A 2 -0.62 -4.94 -18.11
C VAL A 2 -2.02 -4.63 -18.64
N ALA A 3 -2.16 -4.13 -19.88
CA ALA A 3 -3.45 -3.90 -20.50
C ALA A 3 -4.30 -5.19 -20.60
N ALA A 4 -3.68 -6.34 -20.82
CA ALA A 4 -4.39 -7.62 -20.85
C ALA A 4 -4.91 -8.02 -19.46
N ILE A 5 -4.17 -7.71 -18.38
CA ILE A 5 -4.64 -7.90 -17.01
C ILE A 5 -5.88 -7.02 -16.77
N TYR A 6 -5.80 -5.71 -17.09
CA TYR A 6 -6.90 -4.78 -16.88
C TYR A 6 -8.19 -5.14 -17.62
N ARG A 7 -8.08 -5.74 -18.82
CA ARG A 7 -9.27 -6.25 -19.55
C ARG A 7 -10.02 -7.38 -18.81
N ASN A 8 -9.35 -8.09 -17.92
CA ASN A 8 -9.93 -9.16 -17.12
C ASN A 8 -10.41 -8.70 -15.73
N VAL A 9 -10.18 -7.44 -15.37
CA VAL A 9 -10.63 -6.90 -14.09
C VAL A 9 -12.14 -6.72 -14.12
N ARG A 10 -12.84 -7.41 -13.23
CA ARG A 10 -14.31 -7.34 -13.13
C ARG A 10 -14.77 -6.13 -12.33
N VAL A 11 -14.05 -5.80 -11.27
CA VAL A 11 -14.37 -4.69 -10.36
C VAL A 11 -13.09 -3.93 -10.03
N LEU A 12 -13.12 -2.62 -10.20
CA LEU A 12 -12.12 -1.69 -9.67
C LEU A 12 -12.77 -0.91 -8.53
N ASP A 13 -12.49 -1.34 -7.32
CA ASP A 13 -12.97 -0.65 -6.12
C ASP A 13 -12.20 0.65 -5.87
N THR A 14 -12.79 1.54 -5.09
CA THR A 14 -12.19 2.85 -4.78
C THR A 14 -11.10 2.81 -3.72
N GLY A 15 -10.82 1.64 -3.15
CA GLY A 15 -9.79 1.50 -2.11
C GLY A 15 -9.42 0.05 -1.81
N ALA A 16 -8.25 -0.13 -1.20
CA ALA A 16 -7.66 -1.44 -0.94
C ALA A 16 -8.58 -2.36 -0.13
N ARG A 17 -9.17 -1.86 0.96
CA ARG A 17 -10.10 -2.64 1.79
C ARG A 17 -11.38 -3.01 1.03
N GLY A 18 -11.90 -2.12 0.18
CA GLY A 18 -13.03 -2.42 -0.70
C GLY A 18 -12.73 -3.59 -1.63
N SER A 19 -11.59 -3.54 -2.32
CA SER A 19 -11.13 -4.63 -3.20
C SER A 19 -10.96 -5.95 -2.46
N THR A 20 -10.38 -5.91 -1.26
CA THR A 20 -10.23 -7.11 -0.41
C THR A 20 -11.60 -7.71 -0.07
N ASN A 21 -12.56 -6.89 0.37
CA ASN A 21 -13.91 -7.36 0.70
C ASN A 21 -14.64 -7.93 -0.51
N THR A 22 -14.55 -7.28 -1.67
CA THR A 22 -15.12 -7.75 -2.93
C THR A 22 -14.58 -9.13 -3.30
N PHE A 23 -13.29 -9.34 -3.17
CA PHE A 23 -12.65 -10.63 -3.46
C PHE A 23 -12.99 -11.69 -2.40
N VAL A 24 -12.76 -11.37 -1.12
CA VAL A 24 -12.83 -12.36 -0.03
C VAL A 24 -14.26 -12.68 0.38
N GLN A 25 -15.11 -11.67 0.58
CA GLN A 25 -16.46 -11.85 1.07
C GLN A 25 -17.45 -12.12 -0.06
N ASN A 26 -17.36 -11.36 -1.16
CA ASN A 26 -18.29 -11.49 -2.27
C ASN A 26 -17.86 -12.54 -3.30
N LYS A 27 -16.66 -13.12 -3.14
CA LYS A 27 -16.09 -14.16 -4.03
C LYS A 27 -16.03 -13.73 -5.49
N VAL A 28 -15.69 -12.49 -5.75
CA VAL A 28 -15.54 -11.94 -7.11
C VAL A 28 -14.08 -12.00 -7.56
N GLY A 29 -13.82 -12.73 -8.64
CA GLY A 29 -12.49 -12.90 -9.23
C GLY A 29 -11.72 -14.09 -8.68
N ASP A 30 -10.67 -14.46 -9.39
CA ASP A 30 -9.81 -15.61 -9.07
C ASP A 30 -8.47 -15.18 -8.46
N VAL A 31 -8.07 -13.93 -8.69
CA VAL A 31 -6.83 -13.33 -8.17
C VAL A 31 -7.10 -11.91 -7.70
N LEU A 32 -6.61 -11.57 -6.52
CA LEU A 32 -6.58 -10.21 -5.99
C LEU A 32 -5.14 -9.67 -6.04
N ILE A 33 -4.95 -8.52 -6.66
CA ILE A 33 -3.72 -7.74 -6.50
C ILE A 33 -3.94 -6.76 -5.36
N ALA A 34 -3.23 -6.95 -4.26
CA ALA A 34 -3.43 -6.22 -3.02
C ALA A 34 -2.12 -5.71 -2.41
N TRP A 35 -2.26 -4.81 -1.48
CA TRP A 35 -1.18 -4.46 -0.55
C TRP A 35 -0.84 -5.64 0.35
N GLU A 36 0.45 -5.72 0.76
CA GLU A 36 0.94 -6.79 1.65
C GLU A 36 0.11 -6.91 2.94
N ASN A 37 -0.21 -5.79 3.57
CA ASN A 37 -1.02 -5.78 4.79
C ASN A 37 -2.43 -6.34 4.58
N GLU A 38 -3.07 -6.06 3.45
CA GLU A 38 -4.40 -6.59 3.12
C GLU A 38 -4.35 -8.11 2.93
N ALA A 39 -3.33 -8.61 2.23
CA ALA A 39 -3.15 -10.03 2.01
C ALA A 39 -2.89 -10.79 3.32
N LEU A 40 -2.00 -10.28 4.17
CA LEU A 40 -1.69 -10.89 5.48
C LEU A 40 -2.89 -10.87 6.43
N LEU A 41 -3.64 -9.75 6.44
CA LEU A 41 -4.85 -9.63 7.23
C LEU A 41 -5.94 -10.60 6.76
N SER A 42 -6.09 -10.77 5.45
CA SER A 42 -7.06 -11.71 4.88
C SER A 42 -6.79 -13.16 5.31
N LEU A 43 -5.52 -13.59 5.35
CA LEU A 43 -5.17 -14.90 5.87
C LEU A 43 -5.52 -15.04 7.35
N LYS A 44 -5.31 -13.99 8.15
CA LYS A 44 -5.64 -14.00 9.58
C LYS A 44 -7.15 -14.08 9.82
N GLU A 45 -7.94 -13.35 9.04
CA GLU A 45 -9.38 -13.22 9.25
C GLU A 45 -10.19 -14.34 8.60
N PHE A 46 -9.78 -14.81 7.41
CA PHE A 46 -10.54 -15.74 6.58
C PHE A 46 -9.88 -17.11 6.41
N GLY A 47 -8.69 -17.31 7.00
CA GLY A 47 -8.06 -18.60 7.09
C GLY A 47 -7.48 -19.13 5.77
N LYS A 48 -7.61 -20.46 5.57
CA LYS A 48 -6.87 -21.22 4.55
C LYS A 48 -7.50 -21.23 3.15
N ASP A 49 -8.54 -20.47 2.92
CA ASP A 49 -9.22 -20.44 1.62
C ASP A 49 -8.43 -19.68 0.54
N TYR A 50 -7.35 -19.02 0.95
CA TYR A 50 -6.53 -18.17 0.10
C TYR A 50 -5.05 -18.47 0.26
N GLU A 51 -4.31 -18.31 -0.83
CA GLU A 51 -2.85 -18.39 -0.87
C GLU A 51 -2.29 -17.02 -1.23
N ILE A 52 -1.21 -16.61 -0.54
CA ILE A 52 -0.46 -15.42 -0.90
C ILE A 52 0.68 -15.79 -1.83
N VAL A 53 0.63 -15.28 -3.05
CA VAL A 53 1.74 -15.38 -4.01
C VAL A 53 2.60 -14.12 -3.87
N VAL A 54 3.80 -14.27 -3.33
CA VAL A 54 4.75 -13.18 -3.17
C VAL A 54 5.58 -13.04 -4.44
N PRO A 55 5.55 -11.87 -5.12
CA PRO A 55 6.35 -11.67 -6.33
C PRO A 55 7.85 -11.62 -6.00
N SER A 56 8.70 -11.94 -6.98
CA SER A 56 10.16 -11.85 -6.83
C SER A 56 10.67 -10.43 -6.62
N VAL A 57 9.93 -9.43 -7.11
CA VAL A 57 10.20 -8.00 -6.98
C VAL A 57 8.90 -7.27 -6.70
N SER A 58 8.92 -6.32 -5.78
CA SER A 58 7.80 -5.43 -5.51
C SER A 58 8.27 -4.00 -5.26
N ILE A 59 7.35 -3.05 -5.33
CA ILE A 59 7.65 -1.65 -5.05
C ILE A 59 7.60 -1.39 -3.54
N LEU A 60 8.57 -0.64 -3.02
CA LEU A 60 8.50 -0.10 -1.67
C LEU A 60 7.52 1.09 -1.67
N ALA A 61 6.37 0.90 -1.07
CA ALA A 61 5.37 1.96 -0.91
C ALA A 61 5.77 2.88 0.23
N GLU A 62 6.54 3.92 -0.08
CA GLU A 62 6.93 4.94 0.89
C GLU A 62 5.79 5.95 1.06
N VAL A 63 4.85 5.65 1.95
CA VAL A 63 3.72 6.55 2.24
C VAL A 63 4.24 7.85 2.85
N LYS A 64 3.92 8.97 2.21
CA LYS A 64 4.30 10.30 2.68
C LYS A 64 3.17 10.89 3.50
N VAL A 65 3.52 11.50 4.64
CA VAL A 65 2.59 12.23 5.51
C VAL A 65 3.11 13.66 5.66
N ALA A 66 2.22 14.62 5.51
CA ALA A 66 2.57 16.04 5.63
C ALA A 66 1.56 16.81 6.47
N ILE A 67 2.03 17.86 7.14
CA ILE A 67 1.17 18.83 7.83
C ILE A 67 0.53 19.74 6.77
N VAL A 68 -0.77 19.98 6.89
CA VAL A 68 -1.49 20.97 6.07
C VAL A 68 -1.42 22.31 6.79
N ASP A 69 -0.42 23.12 6.47
CA ASP A 69 -0.07 24.35 7.16
C ASP A 69 -1.27 25.27 7.41
N LYS A 70 -2.02 25.61 6.36
CA LYS A 70 -3.22 26.45 6.47
C LYS A 70 -4.22 25.96 7.51
N ASN A 71 -4.36 24.66 7.68
CA ASN A 71 -5.32 24.08 8.63
C ASN A 71 -4.80 24.13 10.06
N VAL A 72 -3.57 23.73 10.28
CA VAL A 72 -2.98 23.70 11.63
C VAL A 72 -2.78 25.11 12.20
N ASP A 73 -2.42 26.07 11.35
CA ASP A 73 -2.27 27.47 11.77
C ASP A 73 -3.62 28.08 12.13
N LYS A 74 -4.65 27.89 11.28
CA LYS A 74 -6.01 28.36 11.57
C LYS A 74 -6.57 27.78 12.88
N LYS A 75 -6.20 26.53 13.20
CA LYS A 75 -6.72 25.83 14.39
C LYS A 75 -5.80 25.93 15.61
N GLY A 76 -4.61 26.49 15.47
CA GLY A 76 -3.60 26.53 16.54
C GLY A 76 -3.10 25.14 16.96
N THR A 77 -3.08 24.16 16.05
CA THR A 77 -2.78 22.74 16.35
C THR A 77 -1.45 22.26 15.76
N ARG A 78 -0.57 23.15 15.34
CA ARG A 78 0.71 22.81 14.68
C ARG A 78 1.58 21.90 15.54
N GLU A 79 1.79 22.27 16.82
CA GLU A 79 2.63 21.47 17.72
C GLU A 79 2.03 20.08 17.99
N LEU A 80 0.70 19.99 18.12
CA LEU A 80 0.03 18.72 18.30
C LEU A 80 0.16 17.84 17.05
N ALA A 81 -0.02 18.41 15.85
CA ALA A 81 0.14 17.69 14.60
C ALA A 81 1.58 17.17 14.41
N LYS A 82 2.57 18.02 14.75
CA LYS A 82 3.98 17.61 14.72
C LYS A 82 4.25 16.47 15.69
N ALA A 83 3.80 16.58 16.94
CA ALA A 83 3.98 15.53 17.93
C ALA A 83 3.33 14.21 17.51
N PHE A 84 2.15 14.27 16.87
CA PHE A 84 1.50 13.08 16.30
C PHE A 84 2.35 12.43 15.20
N LEU A 85 2.90 13.22 14.27
CA LEU A 85 3.76 12.68 13.21
C LEU A 85 5.06 12.09 13.78
N ASP A 86 5.68 12.74 14.74
CA ASP A 86 6.89 12.24 15.41
C ASP A 86 6.60 10.90 16.12
N GLN A 87 5.42 10.76 16.72
CA GLN A 87 4.99 9.52 17.38
C GLN A 87 4.92 8.33 16.42
N LEU A 88 4.61 8.53 15.13
CA LEU A 88 4.58 7.44 14.15
C LEU A 88 5.94 6.74 13.98
N TYR A 89 7.03 7.42 14.32
CA TYR A 89 8.40 6.89 14.24
C TYR A 89 8.92 6.38 15.59
N SER A 90 8.10 6.41 16.63
CA SER A 90 8.48 5.86 17.94
C SER A 90 8.61 4.34 17.92
N PRO A 91 9.40 3.73 18.81
CA PRO A 91 9.48 2.29 18.96
C PRO A 91 8.12 1.61 19.18
N GLU A 92 7.24 2.26 19.95
CA GLU A 92 5.89 1.77 20.24
C GLU A 92 5.03 1.70 18.97
N ALA A 93 5.02 2.78 18.18
CA ALA A 93 4.27 2.83 16.93
C ALA A 93 4.77 1.79 15.93
N GLN A 94 6.09 1.60 15.81
CA GLN A 94 6.66 0.61 14.90
C GLN A 94 6.26 -0.83 15.29
N LYS A 95 6.18 -1.16 16.58
CA LYS A 95 5.65 -2.44 17.07
C LYS A 95 4.18 -2.61 16.73
N ILE A 96 3.37 -1.56 16.91
CA ILE A 96 1.95 -1.58 16.57
C ILE A 96 1.76 -1.80 15.07
N PHE A 97 2.53 -1.12 14.22
CA PHE A 97 2.48 -1.32 12.77
C PHE A 97 2.75 -2.77 12.40
N ALA A 98 3.85 -3.36 12.89
CA ALA A 98 4.21 -4.73 12.58
C ALA A 98 3.13 -5.74 13.00
N ARG A 99 2.55 -5.60 14.20
CA ARG A 99 1.47 -6.46 14.70
C ARG A 99 0.16 -6.34 13.92
N ASN A 100 -0.01 -5.23 13.22
CA ASN A 100 -1.14 -5.00 12.31
C ASN A 100 -0.77 -5.19 10.84
N PHE A 101 0.32 -5.92 10.57
CA PHE A 101 0.79 -6.26 9.23
C PHE A 101 1.24 -5.08 8.36
N TYR A 102 1.50 -3.93 8.94
CA TYR A 102 2.17 -2.85 8.23
C TYR A 102 3.67 -3.02 8.37
N ARG A 103 4.37 -3.13 7.25
CA ARG A 103 5.83 -3.28 7.25
C ARG A 103 6.48 -2.07 7.92
N PRO A 104 7.22 -2.26 9.03
CA PRO A 104 7.75 -1.14 9.80
C PRO A 104 8.88 -0.44 9.05
N GLY A 105 8.90 0.89 9.10
CA GLY A 105 9.97 1.70 8.52
C GLY A 105 11.28 1.62 9.32
N LYS A 106 11.19 1.23 10.60
CA LYS A 106 12.33 1.04 11.53
C LYS A 106 12.27 -0.35 12.16
N PRO A 107 12.63 -1.40 11.42
CA PRO A 107 12.52 -2.78 11.89
C PRO A 107 13.38 -3.06 13.14
N GLU A 108 14.43 -2.27 13.39
CA GLU A 108 15.26 -2.37 14.60
C GLU A 108 14.48 -2.11 15.91
N HIS A 109 13.32 -1.51 15.85
CA HIS A 109 12.45 -1.26 17.00
C HIS A 109 11.41 -2.37 17.23
N VAL A 110 11.36 -3.36 16.34
CA VAL A 110 10.31 -4.37 16.33
C VAL A 110 10.87 -5.72 16.80
N ASP A 111 10.05 -6.48 17.54
CA ASP A 111 10.41 -7.83 17.93
C ASP A 111 10.66 -8.70 16.68
N PRO A 112 11.77 -9.44 16.62
CA PRO A 112 12.04 -10.36 15.51
C PRO A 112 10.92 -11.37 15.23
N ALA A 113 10.11 -11.71 16.24
CA ALA A 113 8.96 -12.58 16.07
C ALA A 113 7.86 -11.94 15.22
N ASP A 114 7.59 -10.64 15.43
CA ASP A 114 6.60 -9.88 14.67
C ASP A 114 7.06 -9.65 13.21
N LEU A 115 8.39 -9.59 12.99
CA LEU A 115 8.96 -9.45 11.64
C LEU A 115 8.83 -10.71 10.77
N LYS A 116 8.63 -11.88 11.37
CA LYS A 116 8.48 -13.15 10.62
C LYS A 116 7.25 -13.20 9.72
N ALA A 117 6.25 -12.36 9.99
CA ALA A 117 5.07 -12.26 9.16
C ALA A 117 5.36 -11.70 7.76
N PHE A 118 6.46 -10.95 7.61
CA PHE A 118 6.79 -10.28 6.36
C PHE A 118 7.71 -11.14 5.49
N PRO A 119 7.28 -11.51 4.28
CA PRO A 119 8.09 -12.29 3.36
C PRO A 119 9.33 -11.52 2.91
N LYS A 120 10.39 -12.24 2.61
CA LYS A 120 11.57 -11.66 1.98
C LYS A 120 11.27 -11.42 0.50
N VAL A 121 11.26 -10.16 0.09
CA VAL A 121 11.03 -9.74 -1.29
C VAL A 121 12.00 -8.63 -1.66
N LYS A 122 12.48 -8.64 -2.91
CA LYS A 122 13.30 -7.54 -3.43
C LYS A 122 12.41 -6.32 -3.61
N LEU A 123 12.63 -5.28 -2.81
CA LEU A 123 11.91 -4.02 -2.90
C LEU A 123 12.70 -3.02 -3.75
N VAL A 124 11.99 -2.32 -4.64
CA VAL A 124 12.53 -1.24 -5.47
C VAL A 124 11.80 0.06 -5.15
N LYS A 125 12.50 1.18 -5.28
CA LYS A 125 11.92 2.52 -5.09
C LYS A 125 11.47 3.10 -6.42
N ILE A 126 10.50 4.01 -6.36
CA ILE A 126 10.01 4.75 -7.52
C ILE A 126 11.14 5.55 -8.19
N ASP A 127 12.06 6.09 -7.40
CA ASP A 127 13.20 6.86 -7.90
C ASP A 127 14.16 5.99 -8.73
N ASP A 128 14.42 4.77 -8.28
CA ASP A 128 15.39 3.86 -8.90
C ASP A 128 14.90 3.30 -10.24
N VAL A 129 13.59 3.03 -10.35
CA VAL A 129 13.03 2.29 -11.49
C VAL A 129 12.27 3.20 -12.46
N PHE A 130 11.59 4.22 -11.95
CA PHE A 130 10.72 5.10 -12.74
C PHE A 130 11.24 6.55 -12.84
N GLY A 131 12.38 6.86 -12.23
CA GLY A 131 12.98 8.20 -12.24
C GLY A 131 12.25 9.21 -11.37
N GLY A 132 11.61 8.72 -10.30
CA GLY A 132 10.87 9.52 -9.34
C GLY A 132 9.46 9.91 -9.75
N TRP A 133 8.71 10.47 -8.81
CA TRP A 133 7.31 10.87 -9.03
C TRP A 133 7.15 11.98 -10.05
N ALA A 134 8.11 12.91 -10.14
CA ALA A 134 8.07 13.98 -11.12
C ALA A 134 8.03 13.48 -12.57
N LYS A 135 8.59 12.29 -12.83
CA LYS A 135 8.55 11.62 -14.14
C LYS A 135 7.42 10.60 -14.22
N ALA A 136 7.20 9.82 -13.17
CA ALA A 136 6.22 8.75 -13.17
C ALA A 136 4.78 9.27 -13.26
N GLN A 137 4.45 10.35 -12.55
CA GLN A 137 3.11 10.92 -12.54
C GLN A 137 2.63 11.33 -13.93
N PRO A 138 3.32 12.22 -14.68
CA PRO A 138 2.86 12.63 -16.01
C PRO A 138 2.91 11.50 -17.04
N THR A 139 3.85 10.55 -16.89
CA THR A 139 3.96 9.43 -17.84
C THR A 139 2.80 8.44 -17.69
N HIS A 140 2.42 8.13 -16.45
CA HIS A 140 1.52 7.01 -16.17
C HIS A 140 0.11 7.44 -15.78
N PHE A 141 -0.07 8.57 -15.08
CA PHE A 141 -1.29 8.88 -14.36
C PHE A 141 -1.95 10.21 -14.70
N ASP A 142 -1.28 11.14 -15.38
CA ASP A 142 -1.92 12.37 -15.86
C ASP A 142 -2.87 12.08 -17.03
N ASN A 143 -3.75 13.04 -17.32
CA ASN A 143 -4.74 12.92 -18.40
C ASN A 143 -4.07 12.51 -19.73
N GLY A 144 -4.52 11.41 -20.30
CA GLY A 144 -3.94 10.82 -21.50
C GLY A 144 -2.66 10.00 -21.24
N GLY A 145 -2.30 9.77 -19.99
CA GLY A 145 -1.19 8.92 -19.57
C GLY A 145 -1.41 7.43 -19.92
N ILE A 146 -0.45 6.61 -19.51
CA ILE A 146 -0.51 5.16 -19.83
C ILE A 146 -1.73 4.50 -19.19
N PHE A 147 -2.10 4.92 -17.98
CA PHE A 147 -3.25 4.34 -17.27
C PHE A 147 -4.56 4.57 -18.02
N ASP A 148 -4.81 5.79 -18.50
CA ASP A 148 -6.01 6.10 -19.28
C ASP A 148 -6.12 5.24 -20.54
N LYS A 149 -5.00 5.04 -21.25
CA LYS A 149 -4.94 4.20 -22.47
C LYS A 149 -5.17 2.71 -22.19
N ILE A 150 -4.83 2.24 -20.97
CA ILE A 150 -5.05 0.86 -20.56
C ILE A 150 -6.50 0.67 -20.10
N TYR A 151 -7.06 1.68 -19.47
CA TYR A 151 -8.37 1.63 -18.81
C TYR A 151 -9.54 2.03 -19.73
N SER A 152 -9.29 2.82 -20.79
CA SER A 152 -10.33 3.12 -21.77
C SER A 152 -10.85 1.81 -22.38
N LYS A 153 -12.12 1.53 -22.10
CA LYS A 153 -12.87 0.47 -22.76
C LYS A 153 -13.33 1.01 -24.10
N ASP A 154 -12.49 0.91 -25.14
CA ASP A 154 -12.97 0.97 -26.51
C ASP A 154 -13.64 -0.36 -26.88
#